data_9c3f337d253ad4d7904cc367246a7539
#
_entry.id   9c3f337d253ad4d7904cc367246a7539
#
_cell.length_a   1.000
_cell.length_b   1.000
_cell.length_c   1.000
_cell.angle_alpha   90.00
_cell.angle_beta   90.00
_cell.angle_gamma   90.00
#
_symmetry.space_group_name_H-M   'P 1'
#
loop_
_entity.id
_entity.type
_entity.pdbx_description
1 polymer ?
#
loop_
_entity_poly.entity_id
_entity_poly.type
_entity_poly.pdbx_seq_one_letter_code
_entity_poly.pdbx_strand_id
1 'polypeptide(L)'
;MFWTKVEKERLKRAYRARMSQAISGLEAMDISGLSQVYCAAATEDRELIRSGGRAIGMVMEGMTMRQVIRLSEHFRQYTSMEWDIDWKNVDIRQKKDWFRSDRDYFWILALGSFHPNGYYRQACLEEMAGYPGALPFLVLRLNDWVGEVRLAAARAAAKRLETCPLDEVFAAMMALDKVKRSGRKDGRTVEHIGTIMAERLDQEAGSLSVSYTHLVQQPISCWILTS
;
A
#
# COMPACT_ATOMS: atom_id res chain seq x y z
N MET A 1 26.30 26.75 2.25
CA MET A 1 27.36 25.93 1.65
C MET A 1 26.87 25.49 0.28
N PHE A 2 27.45 26.01 -0.81
CA PHE A 2 26.99 25.68 -2.16
C PHE A 2 27.83 24.53 -2.71
N TRP A 3 27.19 23.40 -2.98
CA TRP A 3 27.82 22.25 -3.60
C TRP A 3 28.22 22.57 -5.05
N THR A 4 29.41 22.14 -5.46
CA THR A 4 29.84 22.26 -6.85
C THR A 4 29.04 21.29 -7.75
N LYS A 5 29.01 21.56 -9.06
CA LYS A 5 28.34 20.65 -10.03
C LYS A 5 28.92 19.21 -9.96
N VAL A 6 30.22 19.09 -9.75
CA VAL A 6 30.92 17.80 -9.65
C VAL A 6 30.48 17.03 -8.39
N GLU A 7 30.35 17.71 -7.26
CA GLU A 7 29.89 17.11 -6.01
C GLU A 7 28.44 16.64 -6.11
N LYS A 8 27.56 17.45 -6.72
CA LYS A 8 26.17 17.05 -6.97
C LYS A 8 26.08 15.79 -7.83
N GLU A 9 26.87 15.70 -8.90
CA GLU A 9 26.88 14.49 -9.75
C GLU A 9 27.46 13.27 -9.04
N ARG A 10 28.48 13.45 -8.18
CA ARG A 10 29.02 12.37 -7.35
C ARG A 10 27.98 11.84 -6.38
N LEU A 11 27.22 12.73 -5.72
CA LEU A 11 26.15 12.34 -4.80
C LEU A 11 25.02 11.60 -5.52
N LYS A 12 24.62 12.09 -6.70
CA LYS A 12 23.62 11.38 -7.54
C LYS A 12 24.07 9.96 -7.88
N ARG A 13 25.32 9.78 -8.32
CA ARG A 13 25.86 8.43 -8.64
C ARG A 13 25.87 7.53 -7.42
N ALA A 14 26.32 8.04 -6.27
CA ALA A 14 26.33 7.28 -5.02
C ALA A 14 24.93 6.89 -4.57
N TYR A 15 23.94 7.80 -4.71
CA TYR A 15 22.54 7.51 -4.43
C TYR A 15 22.00 6.42 -5.35
N ARG A 16 22.20 6.54 -6.68
CA ARG A 16 21.77 5.52 -7.64
C ARG A 16 22.37 4.16 -7.35
N ALA A 17 23.67 4.09 -7.04
CA ALA A 17 24.34 2.83 -6.72
C ALA A 17 23.72 2.14 -5.49
N ARG A 18 23.46 2.90 -4.41
CA ARG A 18 22.79 2.39 -3.20
C ARG A 18 21.37 1.92 -3.48
N MET A 19 20.62 2.68 -4.28
CA MET A 19 19.26 2.30 -4.68
C MET A 19 19.25 1.03 -5.52
N SER A 20 20.16 0.92 -6.50
CA SER A 20 20.28 -0.30 -7.31
C SER A 20 20.60 -1.53 -6.46
N GLN A 21 21.50 -1.38 -5.47
CA GLN A 21 21.80 -2.47 -4.54
C GLN A 21 20.58 -2.87 -3.70
N ALA A 22 19.84 -1.90 -3.17
CA ALA A 22 18.63 -2.16 -2.40
C ALA A 22 17.54 -2.82 -3.27
N ILE A 23 17.37 -2.38 -4.52
CA ILE A 23 16.44 -2.99 -5.49
C ILE A 23 16.83 -4.45 -5.74
N SER A 24 18.10 -4.74 -6.00
CA SER A 24 18.57 -6.12 -6.18
C SER A 24 18.36 -6.99 -4.92
N GLY A 25 18.48 -6.40 -3.72
CA GLY A 25 18.12 -7.07 -2.47
C GLY A 25 16.65 -7.47 -2.43
N LEU A 26 15.74 -6.56 -2.78
CA LEU A 26 14.29 -6.85 -2.84
C LEU A 26 13.98 -7.93 -3.90
N GLU A 27 14.62 -7.90 -5.06
CA GLU A 27 14.47 -8.93 -6.09
C GLU A 27 14.95 -10.31 -5.61
N ALA A 28 15.89 -10.34 -4.66
CA ALA A 28 16.31 -11.54 -3.93
C ALA A 28 15.47 -11.84 -2.67
N MET A 29 14.32 -11.17 -2.51
CA MET A 29 13.38 -11.30 -1.36
C MET A 29 13.96 -10.86 -0.01
N ASP A 30 15.02 -10.05 0.01
CA ASP A 30 15.48 -9.35 1.22
C ASP A 30 14.68 -8.06 1.42
N ILE A 31 13.68 -8.12 2.29
CA ILE A 31 12.76 -7.01 2.56
C ILE A 31 13.37 -5.88 3.41
N SER A 32 14.60 -6.02 3.89
CA SER A 32 15.25 -5.00 4.74
C SER A 32 15.42 -3.65 4.02
N GLY A 33 15.57 -3.67 2.69
CA GLY A 33 15.68 -2.48 1.83
C GLY A 33 14.35 -1.84 1.42
N LEU A 34 13.20 -2.39 1.84
CA LEU A 34 11.88 -1.99 1.31
C LEU A 34 11.61 -0.48 1.46
N SER A 35 11.88 0.08 2.63
CA SER A 35 11.68 1.51 2.88
C SER A 35 12.64 2.39 2.08
N GLN A 36 13.87 1.95 1.89
CA GLN A 36 14.85 2.67 1.08
C GLN A 36 14.44 2.68 -0.39
N VAL A 37 14.05 1.53 -0.95
CA VAL A 37 13.59 1.44 -2.35
C VAL A 37 12.31 2.27 -2.55
N TYR A 38 11.45 2.33 -1.54
CA TYR A 38 10.24 3.17 -1.61
C TYR A 38 10.56 4.66 -1.85
N CYS A 39 11.70 5.15 -1.36
CA CYS A 39 12.13 6.54 -1.61
C CYS A 39 12.36 6.86 -3.11
N ALA A 40 12.49 5.85 -3.97
CA ALA A 40 12.54 6.06 -5.41
C ALA A 40 11.28 6.80 -5.92
N ALA A 41 10.11 6.55 -5.34
CA ALA A 41 8.85 7.20 -5.71
C ALA A 41 8.88 8.74 -5.55
N ALA A 42 9.74 9.26 -4.68
CA ALA A 42 9.93 10.70 -4.48
C ALA A 42 10.96 11.33 -5.42
N THR A 43 11.69 10.54 -6.19
CA THR A 43 12.73 11.05 -7.13
C THR A 43 12.12 11.47 -8.47
N GLU A 44 12.92 12.20 -9.26
CA GLU A 44 12.62 12.50 -10.66
C GLU A 44 13.34 11.51 -11.62
N ASP A 45 13.81 10.38 -11.10
CA ASP A 45 14.51 9.36 -11.85
C ASP A 45 13.56 8.24 -12.26
N ARG A 46 13.08 8.31 -13.51
CA ARG A 46 12.11 7.34 -14.06
C ARG A 46 12.60 5.89 -14.02
N GLU A 47 13.90 5.69 -14.19
CA GLU A 47 14.50 4.34 -14.15
C GLU A 47 14.42 3.74 -12.74
N LEU A 48 14.78 4.54 -11.71
CA LEU A 48 14.66 4.12 -10.31
C LEU A 48 13.21 3.89 -9.90
N ILE A 49 12.28 4.75 -10.36
CA ILE A 49 10.85 4.56 -10.09
C ILE A 49 10.35 3.26 -10.69
N ARG A 50 10.71 2.99 -11.95
CA ARG A 50 10.28 1.78 -12.67
C ARG A 50 10.84 0.50 -12.06
N SER A 51 12.15 0.46 -11.79
CA SER A 51 12.79 -0.72 -11.20
C SER A 51 12.39 -0.92 -9.73
N GLY A 52 12.34 0.16 -8.95
CA GLY A 52 11.90 0.13 -7.56
C GLY A 52 10.43 -0.29 -7.42
N GLY A 53 9.53 0.24 -8.26
CA GLY A 53 8.13 -0.13 -8.29
C GLY A 53 7.93 -1.62 -8.56
N ARG A 54 8.66 -2.16 -9.54
CA ARG A 54 8.63 -3.60 -9.84
C ARG A 54 9.14 -4.45 -8.67
N ALA A 55 10.28 -4.11 -8.08
CA ALA A 55 10.85 -4.87 -6.96
C ALA A 55 9.93 -4.86 -5.74
N ILE A 56 9.32 -3.71 -5.42
CA ILE A 56 8.31 -3.59 -4.38
C ILE A 56 7.08 -4.46 -4.73
N GLY A 57 6.61 -4.41 -5.97
CA GLY A 57 5.51 -5.22 -6.45
C GLY A 57 5.75 -6.72 -6.20
N MET A 58 6.90 -7.24 -6.59
CA MET A 58 7.28 -8.64 -6.38
C MET A 58 7.21 -9.05 -4.91
N VAL A 59 7.74 -8.21 -4.01
CA VAL A 59 7.70 -8.47 -2.56
C VAL A 59 6.28 -8.43 -2.04
N MET A 60 5.50 -7.40 -2.38
CA MET A 60 4.13 -7.24 -1.89
C MET A 60 3.19 -8.34 -2.37
N GLU A 61 3.35 -8.80 -3.61
CA GLU A 61 2.58 -9.91 -4.18
C GLU A 61 2.79 -11.23 -3.45
N GLY A 62 4.01 -11.46 -2.98
CA GLY A 62 4.35 -12.66 -2.20
C GLY A 62 3.88 -12.62 -0.75
N MET A 63 3.41 -11.47 -0.24
CA MET A 63 3.00 -11.33 1.14
C MET A 63 1.58 -11.88 1.37
N THR A 64 1.40 -12.56 2.49
CA THR A 64 0.07 -12.87 3.04
C THR A 64 -0.53 -11.63 3.71
N MET A 65 -1.86 -11.59 3.86
CA MET A 65 -2.53 -10.48 4.55
C MET A 65 -2.01 -10.26 5.98
N ARG A 66 -1.62 -11.32 6.69
CA ARG A 66 -0.99 -11.22 8.02
C ARG A 66 0.36 -10.48 7.97
N GLN A 67 1.17 -10.74 6.95
CA GLN A 67 2.44 -10.02 6.77
C GLN A 67 2.21 -8.56 6.41
N VAL A 68 1.22 -8.25 5.58
CA VAL A 68 0.83 -6.85 5.27
C VAL A 68 0.35 -6.11 6.50
N ILE A 69 -0.46 -6.74 7.35
CA ILE A 69 -0.90 -6.14 8.61
C ILE A 69 0.32 -5.80 9.50
N ARG A 70 1.26 -6.73 9.66
CA ARG A 70 2.50 -6.47 10.41
C ARG A 70 3.33 -5.36 9.77
N LEU A 71 3.48 -5.39 8.44
CA LEU A 71 4.18 -4.33 7.70
C LEU A 71 3.53 -2.97 7.97
N SER A 72 2.22 -2.86 7.94
CA SER A 72 1.49 -1.62 8.18
C SER A 72 1.75 -1.00 9.57
N GLU A 73 2.10 -1.82 10.56
CA GLU A 73 2.43 -1.39 11.91
C GLU A 73 3.87 -0.88 12.03
N HIS A 74 4.78 -1.49 11.28
CA HIS A 74 6.21 -1.27 11.44
C HIS A 74 6.84 -0.41 10.33
N PHE A 75 6.17 -0.24 9.19
CA PHE A 75 6.72 0.48 8.03
C PHE A 75 7.25 1.88 8.38
N ARG A 76 6.60 2.56 9.32
CA ARG A 76 7.06 3.87 9.81
C ARG A 76 8.37 3.83 10.58
N GLN A 77 8.65 2.73 11.28
CA GLN A 77 9.84 2.63 12.14
C GLN A 77 11.13 2.46 11.32
N TYR A 78 11.00 1.98 10.11
CA TYR A 78 12.13 1.75 9.20
C TYR A 78 12.45 2.96 8.32
N THR A 79 11.76 4.08 8.52
CA THR A 79 11.85 5.19 7.59
C THR A 79 12.47 6.42 8.22
N SER A 80 13.74 6.69 7.88
CA SER A 80 14.29 8.04 7.83
C SER A 80 13.69 8.88 6.70
N MET A 81 12.62 8.40 6.07
CA MET A 81 11.98 9.01 4.90
C MET A 81 11.46 10.42 5.11
N GLU A 82 11.28 10.85 6.34
CA GLU A 82 10.70 12.18 6.62
C GLU A 82 11.72 13.31 6.59
N TRP A 83 12.98 13.02 6.86
CA TRP A 83 13.95 14.07 7.13
C TRP A 83 14.62 14.66 5.88
N ASP A 84 14.73 13.87 4.82
CA ASP A 84 15.47 14.23 3.61
C ASP A 84 14.57 14.50 2.40
N ILE A 85 13.27 14.16 2.48
CA ILE A 85 12.31 14.25 1.37
C ILE A 85 11.06 15.00 1.81
N ASP A 86 10.68 16.00 1.05
CA ASP A 86 9.43 16.74 1.26
C ASP A 86 8.22 15.97 0.69
N TRP A 87 7.83 14.91 1.39
CA TRP A 87 6.73 14.04 0.99
C TRP A 87 5.38 14.74 0.85
N LYS A 88 5.18 15.88 1.48
CA LYS A 88 3.96 16.66 1.34
C LYS A 88 3.79 17.16 -0.09
N ASN A 89 4.88 17.43 -0.77
CA ASN A 89 4.91 17.94 -2.14
C ASN A 89 5.16 16.85 -3.19
N VAL A 90 5.28 15.58 -2.80
CA VAL A 90 5.36 14.46 -3.74
C VAL A 90 3.96 14.12 -4.25
N ASP A 91 3.65 14.51 -5.48
CA ASP A 91 2.41 14.07 -6.15
C ASP A 91 2.65 12.75 -6.90
N ILE A 92 2.28 11.65 -6.26
CA ILE A 92 2.45 10.30 -6.83
C ILE A 92 1.59 10.08 -8.07
N ARG A 93 0.46 10.79 -8.22
CA ARG A 93 -0.45 10.67 -9.36
C ARG A 93 0.20 11.13 -10.65
N GLN A 94 1.01 12.20 -10.61
CA GLN A 94 1.76 12.70 -11.78
C GLN A 94 2.83 11.72 -12.26
N LYS A 95 3.19 10.73 -11.44
CA LYS A 95 4.22 9.74 -11.77
C LYS A 95 3.66 8.40 -12.23
N LYS A 96 2.34 8.26 -12.34
CA LYS A 96 1.69 7.01 -12.74
C LYS A 96 2.33 6.40 -13.99
N ASP A 97 2.50 7.17 -15.05
CA ASP A 97 3.06 6.71 -16.33
C ASP A 97 4.56 6.38 -16.28
N TRP A 98 5.22 6.61 -15.14
CA TRP A 98 6.63 6.25 -14.95
C TRP A 98 6.80 4.82 -14.46
N PHE A 99 5.74 4.22 -13.94
CA PHE A 99 5.73 2.82 -13.55
C PHE A 99 5.60 1.92 -14.78
N ARG A 100 6.01 0.67 -14.65
CA ARG A 100 5.97 -0.30 -15.76
C ARG A 100 4.57 -0.76 -16.07
N SER A 101 3.72 -0.84 -15.05
CA SER A 101 2.34 -1.30 -15.13
C SER A 101 1.47 -0.65 -14.05
N ASP A 102 0.16 -0.66 -14.25
CA ASP A 102 -0.81 -0.25 -13.24
C ASP A 102 -0.68 -1.10 -11.95
N ARG A 103 -0.22 -2.35 -12.08
CA ARG A 103 0.02 -3.23 -10.95
C ARG A 103 1.22 -2.78 -10.10
N ASP A 104 2.35 -2.41 -10.71
CA ASP A 104 3.50 -1.86 -9.99
C ASP A 104 3.11 -0.55 -9.29
N TYR A 105 2.35 0.30 -9.98
CA TYR A 105 1.84 1.54 -9.42
C TYR A 105 0.90 1.30 -8.23
N PHE A 106 -0.02 0.35 -8.33
CA PHE A 106 -0.90 -0.05 -7.23
C PHE A 106 -0.12 -0.43 -5.98
N TRP A 107 0.94 -1.23 -6.10
CA TRP A 107 1.73 -1.64 -4.94
C TRP A 107 2.47 -0.48 -4.28
N ILE A 108 2.89 0.52 -5.05
CA ILE A 108 3.43 1.76 -4.50
C ILE A 108 2.36 2.53 -3.71
N LEU A 109 1.15 2.62 -4.23
CA LEU A 109 0.03 3.26 -3.51
C LEU A 109 -0.33 2.50 -2.23
N ALA A 110 -0.41 1.17 -2.31
CA ALA A 110 -0.71 0.30 -1.18
C ALA A 110 0.31 0.47 -0.05
N LEU A 111 1.61 0.43 -0.38
CA LEU A 111 2.69 0.68 0.59
C LEU A 111 2.68 2.14 1.07
N GLY A 112 2.39 3.09 0.18
CA GLY A 112 2.25 4.51 0.49
C GLY A 112 1.13 4.82 1.47
N SER A 113 0.09 3.97 1.53
CA SER A 113 -0.96 4.07 2.54
C SER A 113 -0.43 3.85 3.97
N PHE A 114 0.77 3.32 4.14
CA PHE A 114 1.46 3.13 5.43
C PHE A 114 2.48 4.22 5.75
N HIS A 115 2.70 5.16 4.82
CA HIS A 115 3.72 6.19 4.92
C HIS A 115 3.54 7.11 6.15
N PRO A 116 4.62 7.58 6.81
CA PRO A 116 4.52 8.48 7.96
C PRO A 116 3.82 9.81 7.67
N ASN A 117 4.00 10.40 6.48
CA ASN A 117 3.35 11.66 6.09
C ASN A 117 1.85 11.47 5.79
N GLY A 118 0.97 12.17 6.54
CA GLY A 118 -0.48 12.03 6.43
C GLY A 118 -1.06 12.49 5.10
N TYR A 119 -0.56 13.59 4.54
CA TYR A 119 -1.01 14.11 3.25
C TYR A 119 -0.70 13.12 2.12
N TYR A 120 0.51 12.56 2.14
CA TYR A 120 0.91 11.56 1.17
C TYR A 120 0.10 10.26 1.28
N ARG A 121 -0.16 9.79 2.53
CA ARG A 121 -1.06 8.64 2.77
C ARG A 121 -2.44 8.85 2.20
N GLN A 122 -3.03 10.04 2.45
CA GLN A 122 -4.36 10.38 1.94
C GLN A 122 -4.39 10.34 0.41
N ALA A 123 -3.42 10.95 -0.26
CA ALA A 123 -3.32 10.93 -1.72
C ALA A 123 -3.22 9.49 -2.27
N CYS A 124 -2.43 8.63 -1.62
CA CYS A 124 -2.34 7.22 -2.00
C CYS A 124 -3.68 6.47 -1.85
N LEU A 125 -4.44 6.72 -0.77
CA LEU A 125 -5.74 6.08 -0.55
C LEU A 125 -6.78 6.50 -1.58
N GLU A 126 -6.84 7.80 -1.88
CA GLU A 126 -7.79 8.34 -2.86
C GLU A 126 -7.53 7.78 -4.26
N GLU A 127 -6.26 7.69 -4.65
CA GLU A 127 -5.85 7.15 -5.94
C GLU A 127 -6.05 5.64 -6.02
N MET A 128 -5.76 4.91 -4.94
CA MET A 128 -5.83 3.45 -4.88
C MET A 128 -7.26 2.91 -4.98
N ALA A 129 -8.28 3.69 -4.65
CA ALA A 129 -9.68 3.25 -4.57
C ALA A 129 -10.22 2.58 -5.86
N GLY A 130 -9.66 2.94 -7.02
CA GLY A 130 -10.05 2.40 -8.33
C GLY A 130 -9.38 1.06 -8.69
N TYR A 131 -8.40 0.60 -7.91
CA TYR A 131 -7.60 -0.57 -8.28
C TYR A 131 -8.12 -1.86 -7.63
N PRO A 132 -8.08 -3.01 -8.34
CA PRO A 132 -8.32 -4.33 -7.75
C PRO A 132 -7.35 -4.59 -6.59
N GLY A 133 -7.85 -5.21 -5.51
CA GLY A 133 -7.05 -5.50 -4.33
C GLY A 133 -6.89 -4.36 -3.34
N ALA A 134 -7.52 -3.19 -3.56
CA ALA A 134 -7.37 -2.02 -2.70
C ALA A 134 -8.08 -2.15 -1.34
N LEU A 135 -9.20 -2.86 -1.27
CA LEU A 135 -10.08 -2.86 -0.11
C LEU A 135 -9.39 -3.21 1.22
N PRO A 136 -8.51 -4.23 1.32
CA PRO A 136 -7.82 -4.53 2.57
C PRO A 136 -6.96 -3.38 3.10
N PHE A 137 -6.29 -2.65 2.20
CA PHE A 137 -5.45 -1.49 2.55
C PHE A 137 -6.31 -0.31 3.00
N LEU A 138 -7.41 -0.06 2.32
CA LEU A 138 -8.38 0.97 2.68
C LEU A 138 -8.97 0.70 4.08
N VAL A 139 -9.38 -0.55 4.34
CA VAL A 139 -9.91 -0.96 5.65
C VAL A 139 -8.88 -0.79 6.76
N LEU A 140 -7.60 -1.14 6.55
CA LEU A 140 -6.54 -0.91 7.54
C LEU A 140 -6.41 0.57 7.94
N ARG A 141 -6.72 1.50 7.06
CA ARG A 141 -6.63 2.96 7.35
C ARG A 141 -7.87 3.53 8.04
N LEU A 142 -8.93 2.77 8.24
CA LEU A 142 -10.03 3.16 9.14
C LEU A 142 -9.56 3.35 10.59
N ASN A 143 -8.39 2.81 10.94
CA ASN A 143 -7.71 3.01 12.23
C ASN A 143 -6.59 4.05 12.18
N ASP A 144 -6.51 4.87 11.15
CA ASP A 144 -5.45 5.90 11.08
C ASP A 144 -5.60 6.91 12.22
N TRP A 145 -4.48 7.47 12.69
CA TRP A 145 -4.46 8.48 13.74
C TRP A 145 -4.91 9.87 13.23
N VAL A 146 -4.78 10.13 11.92
CA VAL A 146 -5.20 11.36 11.25
C VAL A 146 -6.65 11.21 10.80
N GLY A 147 -7.51 12.13 11.23
CA GLY A 147 -8.96 12.10 10.94
C GLY A 147 -9.27 12.14 9.46
N GLU A 148 -8.57 13.00 8.71
CA GLU A 148 -8.71 13.19 7.27
C GLU A 148 -8.36 11.90 6.52
N VAL A 149 -7.31 11.19 6.95
CA VAL A 149 -6.91 9.90 6.37
C VAL A 149 -7.98 8.84 6.64
N ARG A 150 -8.56 8.79 7.87
CA ARG A 150 -9.67 7.87 8.16
C ARG A 150 -10.88 8.14 7.27
N LEU A 151 -11.24 9.42 7.10
CA LEU A 151 -12.37 9.81 6.27
C LEU A 151 -12.15 9.45 4.79
N ALA A 152 -10.95 9.72 4.26
CA ALA A 152 -10.57 9.32 2.90
C ALA A 152 -10.64 7.80 2.73
N ALA A 153 -10.10 7.05 3.69
CA ALA A 153 -10.15 5.59 3.70
C ALA A 153 -11.60 5.05 3.70
N ALA A 154 -12.47 5.63 4.52
CA ALA A 154 -13.86 5.22 4.60
C ALA A 154 -14.63 5.45 3.29
N ARG A 155 -14.46 6.63 2.68
CA ARG A 155 -15.07 6.96 1.39
C ARG A 155 -14.56 6.02 0.27
N ALA A 156 -13.26 5.80 0.24
CA ALA A 156 -12.62 4.93 -0.74
C ALA A 156 -13.07 3.47 -0.57
N ALA A 157 -13.16 2.97 0.68
CA ALA A 157 -13.63 1.62 0.98
C ALA A 157 -15.11 1.43 0.58
N ALA A 158 -15.97 2.38 0.93
CA ALA A 158 -17.39 2.33 0.52
C ALA A 158 -17.53 2.27 -1.01
N LYS A 159 -16.84 3.15 -1.73
CA LYS A 159 -16.84 3.16 -3.19
C LYS A 159 -16.29 1.83 -3.78
N ARG A 160 -15.22 1.29 -3.21
CA ARG A 160 -14.63 0.04 -3.69
C ARG A 160 -15.57 -1.14 -3.46
N LEU A 161 -16.29 -1.17 -2.33
CA LEU A 161 -17.26 -2.20 -2.00
C LEU A 161 -18.43 -2.31 -3.00
N GLU A 162 -18.73 -1.26 -3.77
CA GLU A 162 -19.76 -1.30 -4.81
C GLU A 162 -19.40 -2.24 -5.96
N THR A 163 -18.10 -2.38 -6.27
CA THR A 163 -17.63 -3.05 -7.49
C THR A 163 -16.58 -4.13 -7.28
N CYS A 164 -16.04 -4.28 -6.05
CA CYS A 164 -14.97 -5.25 -5.80
C CYS A 164 -15.52 -6.68 -5.83
N PRO A 165 -14.71 -7.66 -6.30
CA PRO A 165 -15.08 -9.06 -6.23
C PRO A 165 -15.05 -9.58 -4.78
N LEU A 166 -15.71 -10.68 -4.51
CA LEU A 166 -15.88 -11.23 -3.16
C LEU A 166 -14.59 -11.67 -2.50
N ASP A 167 -13.66 -12.20 -3.25
CA ASP A 167 -12.35 -12.59 -2.74
C ASP A 167 -11.61 -11.39 -2.15
N GLU A 168 -11.77 -10.20 -2.73
CA GLU A 168 -11.22 -8.97 -2.16
C GLU A 168 -11.92 -8.60 -0.83
N VAL A 169 -13.26 -8.83 -0.74
CA VAL A 169 -13.99 -8.64 0.52
C VAL A 169 -13.49 -9.61 1.59
N PHE A 170 -13.30 -10.90 1.26
CA PHE A 170 -12.72 -11.88 2.17
C PHE A 170 -11.33 -11.48 2.66
N ALA A 171 -10.44 -11.04 1.76
CA ALA A 171 -9.11 -10.55 2.14
C ALA A 171 -9.19 -9.38 3.12
N ALA A 172 -10.17 -8.48 2.94
CA ALA A 172 -10.37 -7.33 3.79
C ALA A 172 -10.95 -7.68 5.18
N MET A 173 -11.58 -8.85 5.36
CA MET A 173 -12.10 -9.29 6.68
C MET A 173 -11.01 -9.36 7.74
N MET A 174 -9.80 -9.82 7.38
CA MET A 174 -8.67 -9.85 8.31
C MET A 174 -8.22 -8.44 8.73
N ALA A 175 -8.23 -7.50 7.77
CA ALA A 175 -7.95 -6.09 8.04
C ALA A 175 -9.02 -5.48 8.95
N LEU A 176 -10.29 -5.79 8.72
CA LEU A 176 -11.41 -5.34 9.53
C LEU A 176 -11.34 -5.87 10.98
N ASP A 177 -11.04 -7.15 11.16
CA ASP A 177 -10.85 -7.76 12.48
C ASP A 177 -9.70 -7.07 13.25
N LYS A 178 -8.58 -6.81 12.59
CA LYS A 178 -7.48 -6.03 13.16
C LYS A 178 -7.95 -4.63 13.59
N VAL A 179 -8.70 -3.94 12.76
CA VAL A 179 -9.20 -2.59 13.04
C VAL A 179 -10.23 -2.62 14.19
N LYS A 180 -11.11 -3.60 14.24
CA LYS A 180 -12.08 -3.77 15.34
C LYS A 180 -11.42 -3.93 16.70
N ARG A 181 -10.26 -4.57 16.76
CA ARG A 181 -9.47 -4.74 18.01
C ARG A 181 -8.64 -3.52 18.38
N SER A 182 -8.54 -2.51 17.52
CA SER A 182 -7.74 -1.32 17.81
C SER A 182 -8.50 -0.27 18.62
N GLY A 183 -7.78 0.53 19.42
CA GLY A 183 -8.37 1.55 20.29
C GLY A 183 -8.63 2.91 19.64
N ARG A 184 -8.23 3.14 18.38
CA ARG A 184 -8.27 4.47 17.72
C ARG A 184 -9.39 4.64 16.71
N LYS A 185 -10.22 3.64 16.51
CA LYS A 185 -11.29 3.59 15.51
C LYS A 185 -12.40 4.59 15.79
N ASP A 186 -12.98 5.16 14.72
CA ASP A 186 -14.35 5.62 14.76
C ASP A 186 -15.26 4.38 14.68
N GLY A 187 -15.85 4.00 15.81
CA GLY A 187 -16.66 2.78 15.95
C GLY A 187 -17.77 2.70 14.91
N ARG A 188 -18.50 3.82 14.69
CA ARG A 188 -19.62 3.86 13.74
C ARG A 188 -19.18 3.62 12.30
N THR A 189 -18.10 4.25 11.87
CA THR A 189 -17.59 4.06 10.51
C THR A 189 -17.10 2.62 10.28
N VAL A 190 -16.38 2.05 11.25
CA VAL A 190 -15.90 0.66 11.17
C VAL A 190 -17.05 -0.35 11.16
N GLU A 191 -18.07 -0.12 11.97
CA GLU A 191 -19.29 -0.94 12.01
C GLU A 191 -20.03 -0.86 10.69
N HIS A 192 -20.24 0.34 10.15
CA HIS A 192 -20.91 0.54 8.88
C HIS A 192 -20.22 -0.19 7.71
N ILE A 193 -18.92 -0.01 7.57
CA ILE A 193 -18.13 -0.74 6.53
C ILE A 193 -18.20 -2.26 6.77
N GLY A 194 -18.11 -2.70 8.03
CA GLY A 194 -18.26 -4.11 8.38
C GLY A 194 -19.63 -4.69 8.03
N THR A 195 -20.70 -3.93 8.20
CA THR A 195 -22.06 -4.34 7.80
C THR A 195 -22.16 -4.51 6.29
N ILE A 196 -21.69 -3.53 5.51
CA ILE A 196 -21.71 -3.64 4.03
C ILE A 196 -20.90 -4.86 3.57
N MET A 197 -19.74 -5.12 4.17
CA MET A 197 -18.93 -6.30 3.84
C MET A 197 -19.67 -7.60 4.17
N ALA A 198 -20.35 -7.70 5.33
CA ALA A 198 -21.12 -8.86 5.72
C ALA A 198 -22.30 -9.09 4.78
N GLU A 199 -23.09 -8.06 4.48
CA GLU A 199 -24.20 -8.12 3.53
C GLU A 199 -23.76 -8.63 2.14
N ARG A 200 -22.60 -8.16 1.65
CA ARG A 200 -22.03 -8.64 0.39
C ARG A 200 -21.70 -10.12 0.43
N LEU A 201 -21.15 -10.60 1.54
CA LEU A 201 -20.81 -12.02 1.72
C LEU A 201 -22.06 -12.89 1.85
N ASP A 202 -23.10 -12.41 2.56
CA ASP A 202 -24.35 -13.15 2.76
C ASP A 202 -25.16 -13.28 1.47
N GLN A 203 -25.18 -12.24 0.64
CA GLN A 203 -25.89 -12.25 -0.65
C GLN A 203 -25.37 -13.35 -1.61
N GLU A 204 -24.11 -13.71 -1.49
CA GLU A 204 -23.49 -14.72 -2.35
C GLU A 204 -23.16 -16.04 -1.63
N ALA A 205 -23.27 -16.11 -0.30
CA ALA A 205 -23.06 -17.35 0.47
C ALA A 205 -24.03 -18.47 0.08
N GLY A 206 -25.14 -18.15 -0.56
CA GLY A 206 -26.05 -19.14 -1.19
C GLY A 206 -25.44 -19.88 -2.39
N SER A 207 -24.31 -19.43 -2.91
CA SER A 207 -23.65 -19.99 -4.11
C SER A 207 -22.25 -20.58 -3.90
N LEU A 208 -21.57 -20.35 -2.77
CA LEU A 208 -20.17 -20.73 -2.57
C LEU A 208 -19.90 -21.40 -1.23
N SER A 209 -19.76 -22.70 -1.23
CA SER A 209 -19.14 -23.48 -0.14
C SER A 209 -17.61 -23.30 -0.19
N VAL A 210 -17.06 -22.17 0.25
CA VAL A 210 -15.63 -21.94 0.30
C VAL A 210 -15.13 -21.99 1.74
N SER A 211 -14.18 -22.89 2.01
CA SER A 211 -13.53 -22.99 3.32
C SER A 211 -12.68 -21.74 3.59
N TYR A 212 -13.10 -20.91 4.53
CA TYR A 212 -12.44 -19.66 4.96
C TYR A 212 -10.98 -19.86 5.36
N THR A 213 -10.63 -21.02 5.90
CA THR A 213 -9.27 -21.35 6.37
C THR A 213 -8.23 -21.40 5.25
N HIS A 214 -8.62 -21.81 4.06
CA HIS A 214 -7.72 -21.93 2.90
C HIS A 214 -7.32 -20.53 2.36
N LEU A 215 -8.26 -19.60 2.37
CA LEU A 215 -8.07 -18.24 1.83
C LEU A 215 -7.07 -17.41 2.65
N VAL A 216 -7.09 -17.55 3.98
CA VAL A 216 -6.23 -16.78 4.91
C VAL A 216 -4.73 -17.00 4.69
N GLN A 217 -4.32 -18.11 4.08
CA GLN A 217 -2.91 -18.47 3.87
C GLN A 217 -2.40 -18.12 2.48
N GLN A 218 -3.26 -17.69 1.56
CA GLN A 218 -2.84 -17.37 0.20
C GLN A 218 -2.12 -16.02 0.09
N PRO A 219 -1.13 -15.88 -0.82
CA PRO A 219 -0.53 -14.60 -1.19
C PRO A 219 -1.59 -13.62 -1.71
N ILE A 220 -1.39 -12.34 -1.48
CA ILE A 220 -2.32 -11.28 -1.94
C ILE A 220 -2.47 -11.30 -3.47
N SER A 221 -1.42 -11.72 -4.19
CA SER A 221 -1.47 -11.86 -5.65
C SER A 221 -2.58 -12.78 -6.14
N CYS A 222 -2.96 -13.80 -5.37
CA CYS A 222 -4.07 -14.70 -5.74
C CYS A 222 -5.42 -13.98 -5.75
N TRP A 223 -5.57 -12.88 -5.00
CA TRP A 223 -6.79 -12.10 -4.89
C TRP A 223 -6.96 -11.05 -6.00
N ILE A 224 -5.87 -10.70 -6.68
CA ILE A 224 -5.83 -9.65 -7.70
C ILE A 224 -5.94 -10.23 -9.12
N LEU A 225 -5.66 -11.52 -9.31
CA LEU A 225 -5.59 -12.16 -10.63
C LEU A 225 -6.94 -12.70 -11.14
N THR A 226 -7.97 -12.73 -10.30
CA THR A 226 -9.31 -13.28 -10.65
C THR A 226 -10.32 -12.21 -11.09
N SER A 227 -9.88 -10.96 -11.27
CA SER A 227 -10.73 -9.83 -11.70
C SER A 227 -10.43 -9.38 -13.11
#